data_c7f202c601c6b32350e4d983bae0ddd3
#
_entry.id   c7f202c601c6b32350e4d983bae0ddd3
#
_cell.length_a   1.000
_cell.length_b   1.000
_cell.length_c   1.000
_cell.angle_alpha   90.00
_cell.angle_beta   90.00
_cell.angle_gamma   90.00
#
_symmetry.space_group_name_H-M   'P 1'
#
loop_
_entity.id
_entity.type
_entity.pdbx_description
1 polymer ?
#
loop_
_entity_poly.entity_id
_entity_poly.type
_entity_poly.pdbx_seq_one_letter_code
_entity_poly.pdbx_strand_id
1 'polypeptide(L)'
;MKSVVIVGPAYPLRGGLATFNQRLAQQFLVEGWQCELLSFSLQYPSLLFPGKTQYSTDAAPKDLVIHSKINSVNPANWFAVGSWLRKKNVDLVVVRYWIPFMGPALGTILKEVRKNGHTKIVCIADNIIPHEHRPGDNTFTRYFLAQCHAFVTMSEAVMQDLRRFEKTKSALLVRHPLYDNFGAPMPMADARQKLQLSPTDRIALFFGFVRHYKGLDLLLEAMAQPVVQAAHIKLLVAGEFYEDEKPYFEIINKHHLKDRVLLHNHFIPDSEVASYLCAADVVVQPYRSATQSGVTPLAYYFEKPMIVTNVGGLPDLVPDGKVGLVCAPDAVSIGAALVRFYNTGAQQFMPHLRTEKEKYGWH
;
A
#
# COMPACT_ATOMS: atom_id res chain seq x y z
N MET A 1 26.19 -7.94 17.91
CA MET A 1 25.08 -7.08 17.39
C MET A 1 24.16 -7.98 16.59
N LYS A 2 22.86 -7.90 16.79
CA LYS A 2 21.91 -8.73 16.03
C LYS A 2 21.85 -8.28 14.57
N SER A 3 21.64 -9.23 13.67
CA SER A 3 21.67 -8.99 12.21
C SER A 3 20.39 -9.46 11.53
N VAL A 4 19.88 -8.67 10.59
CA VAL A 4 18.67 -8.97 9.83
C VAL A 4 18.85 -8.68 8.35
N VAL A 5 18.26 -9.53 7.50
CA VAL A 5 18.08 -9.23 6.07
C VAL A 5 16.58 -9.22 5.77
N ILE A 6 16.10 -8.10 5.22
CA ILE A 6 14.73 -7.99 4.72
C ILE A 6 14.72 -8.40 3.26
N VAL A 7 13.94 -9.43 2.92
CA VAL A 7 13.81 -9.98 1.57
C VAL A 7 12.48 -9.53 0.96
N GLY A 8 12.54 -8.69 -0.07
CA GLY A 8 11.37 -8.14 -0.73
C GLY A 8 11.71 -6.96 -1.63
N PRO A 9 10.70 -6.32 -2.27
CA PRO A 9 10.94 -5.14 -3.08
C PRO A 9 11.61 -4.02 -2.28
N ALA A 10 12.59 -3.36 -2.88
CA ALA A 10 13.25 -2.16 -2.37
C ALA A 10 13.82 -1.39 -3.58
N TYR A 11 14.33 -0.20 -3.38
CA TYR A 11 14.98 0.58 -4.43
C TYR A 11 15.93 -0.30 -5.28
N PRO A 12 15.97 -0.17 -6.60
CA PRO A 12 15.31 0.84 -7.45
C PRO A 12 13.83 0.55 -7.78
N LEU A 13 13.22 -0.48 -7.20
CA LEU A 13 11.80 -0.76 -7.39
C LEU A 13 10.94 0.26 -6.65
N ARG A 14 9.77 0.58 -7.22
CA ARG A 14 8.81 1.54 -6.69
C ARG A 14 7.57 0.89 -6.07
N GLY A 15 6.81 1.68 -5.32
CA GLY A 15 5.51 1.32 -4.76
C GLY A 15 5.53 0.93 -3.30
N GLY A 16 4.36 0.85 -2.69
CA GLY A 16 4.18 0.76 -1.24
C GLY A 16 4.95 -0.37 -0.55
N LEU A 17 5.15 -1.53 -1.21
CA LEU A 17 5.96 -2.61 -0.64
C LEU A 17 7.45 -2.23 -0.51
N ALA A 18 7.99 -1.56 -1.53
CA ALA A 18 9.38 -1.12 -1.51
C ALA A 18 9.60 -0.05 -0.43
N THR A 19 8.72 0.94 -0.39
CA THR A 19 8.76 2.03 0.59
C THR A 19 8.58 1.51 2.02
N PHE A 20 7.68 0.54 2.23
CA PHE A 20 7.51 -0.12 3.54
C PHE A 20 8.78 -0.87 3.98
N ASN A 21 9.36 -1.68 3.09
CA ASN A 21 10.55 -2.46 3.41
C ASN A 21 11.74 -1.55 3.75
N GLN A 22 11.89 -0.44 3.06
CA GLN A 22 12.92 0.57 3.35
C GLN A 22 12.70 1.20 4.72
N ARG A 23 11.45 1.59 5.04
CA ARG A 23 11.12 2.15 6.35
C ARG A 23 11.31 1.13 7.48
N LEU A 24 10.95 -0.14 7.25
CA LEU A 24 11.20 -1.21 8.20
C LEU A 24 12.70 -1.42 8.45
N ALA A 25 13.52 -1.34 7.39
CA ALA A 25 14.98 -1.43 7.52
C ALA A 25 15.53 -0.28 8.37
N GLN A 26 15.06 0.94 8.15
CA GLN A 26 15.42 2.10 8.98
C GLN A 26 15.04 1.88 10.44
N GLN A 27 13.87 1.29 10.73
CA GLN A 27 13.47 0.98 12.09
C GLN A 27 14.42 -0.03 12.75
N PHE A 28 14.80 -1.09 12.04
CA PHE A 28 15.81 -2.04 12.56
C PHE A 28 17.15 -1.37 12.85
N LEU A 29 17.61 -0.42 12.02
CA LEU A 29 18.82 0.34 12.28
C LEU A 29 18.69 1.22 13.54
N VAL A 30 17.55 1.88 13.73
CA VAL A 30 17.26 2.68 14.93
C VAL A 30 17.27 1.81 16.20
N GLU A 31 16.75 0.58 16.10
CA GLU A 31 16.79 -0.42 17.20
C GLU A 31 18.17 -1.07 17.41
N GLY A 32 19.20 -0.61 16.71
CA GLY A 32 20.56 -1.07 16.86
C GLY A 32 20.89 -2.41 16.20
N TRP A 33 20.08 -2.86 15.23
CA TRP A 33 20.38 -4.04 14.43
C TRP A 33 21.25 -3.67 13.23
N GLN A 34 22.07 -4.60 12.79
CA GLN A 34 22.63 -4.55 11.44
C GLN A 34 21.55 -5.00 10.45
N CYS A 35 21.12 -4.11 9.55
CA CYS A 35 20.04 -4.39 8.61
C CYS A 35 20.48 -4.17 7.16
N GLU A 36 20.18 -5.15 6.31
CA GLU A 36 20.36 -5.07 4.86
C GLU A 36 19.05 -5.47 4.14
N LEU A 37 18.85 -4.99 2.93
CA LEU A 37 17.73 -5.36 2.07
C LEU A 37 18.23 -6.23 0.92
N LEU A 38 17.52 -7.33 0.66
CA LEU A 38 17.70 -8.19 -0.51
C LEU A 38 16.50 -8.05 -1.44
N SER A 39 16.68 -7.32 -2.52
CA SER A 39 15.66 -6.96 -3.50
C SER A 39 15.84 -7.69 -4.82
N PHE A 40 14.96 -7.40 -5.76
CA PHE A 40 14.93 -8.03 -7.07
C PHE A 40 15.77 -7.27 -8.09
N SER A 41 16.56 -7.99 -8.87
CA SER A 41 17.11 -7.53 -10.15
C SER A 41 16.04 -7.63 -11.26
N LEU A 42 15.11 -8.60 -11.13
CA LEU A 42 13.91 -8.73 -11.95
C LEU A 42 12.76 -9.20 -11.06
N GLN A 43 11.81 -8.30 -10.77
CA GLN A 43 10.61 -8.64 -9.98
C GLN A 43 9.52 -9.26 -10.85
N TYR A 44 9.14 -8.58 -11.92
CA TYR A 44 8.19 -9.07 -12.91
C TYR A 44 8.79 -8.96 -14.31
N PRO A 45 8.65 -10.00 -15.16
CA PRO A 45 8.85 -9.84 -16.60
C PRO A 45 7.97 -8.70 -17.14
N SER A 46 8.46 -7.92 -18.10
CA SER A 46 7.75 -6.75 -18.64
C SER A 46 6.33 -7.08 -19.12
N LEU A 47 6.12 -8.27 -19.68
CA LEU A 47 4.80 -8.75 -20.14
C LEU A 47 3.79 -8.95 -18.99
N LEU A 48 4.26 -9.18 -17.76
CA LEU A 48 3.40 -9.43 -16.59
C LEU A 48 3.21 -8.20 -15.71
N PHE A 49 3.90 -7.11 -16.02
CA PHE A 49 3.78 -5.88 -15.25
C PHE A 49 2.75 -4.94 -15.88
N PRO A 50 1.66 -4.58 -15.18
CA PRO A 50 0.57 -3.80 -15.75
C PRO A 50 0.86 -2.30 -15.86
N GLY A 51 1.86 -1.79 -15.15
CA GLY A 51 2.23 -0.37 -15.15
C GLY A 51 3.30 -0.02 -16.19
N LYS A 52 3.60 1.28 -16.33
CA LYS A 52 4.58 1.80 -17.31
C LYS A 52 6.02 1.38 -16.97
N THR A 53 6.39 1.37 -15.70
CA THR A 53 7.71 0.96 -15.21
C THR A 53 7.62 0.41 -13.79
N GLN A 54 8.56 -0.46 -13.41
CA GLN A 54 8.68 -0.97 -12.04
C GLN A 54 9.68 -0.13 -11.21
N TYR A 55 10.34 0.83 -11.82
CA TYR A 55 11.47 1.55 -11.23
C TYR A 55 11.06 2.93 -10.74
N SER A 56 11.64 3.34 -9.61
CA SER A 56 11.50 4.68 -9.04
C SER A 56 12.34 5.69 -9.82
N THR A 57 11.86 6.92 -9.86
CA THR A 57 12.60 8.11 -10.33
C THR A 57 13.25 8.86 -9.17
N ASP A 58 12.93 8.52 -7.94
CA ASP A 58 13.52 9.13 -6.75
C ASP A 58 14.99 8.72 -6.58
N ALA A 59 15.73 9.49 -5.79
CA ALA A 59 17.11 9.17 -5.46
C ALA A 59 17.22 7.92 -4.57
N ALA A 60 18.32 7.18 -4.70
CA ALA A 60 18.59 6.04 -3.84
C ALA A 60 18.68 6.45 -2.36
N PRO A 61 18.07 5.69 -1.42
CA PRO A 61 18.24 5.95 -0.01
C PRO A 61 19.73 5.76 0.38
N LYS A 62 20.30 6.77 1.05
CA LYS A 62 21.74 6.82 1.36
C LYS A 62 22.13 6.01 2.60
N ASP A 63 21.14 5.74 3.45
CA ASP A 63 21.29 5.10 4.75
C ASP A 63 21.02 3.58 4.74
N LEU A 64 20.66 3.02 3.59
CA LEU A 64 20.30 1.62 3.44
C LEU A 64 21.24 0.84 2.53
N VAL A 65 21.64 -0.35 2.97
CA VAL A 65 22.37 -1.30 2.13
C VAL A 65 21.38 -2.18 1.39
N ILE A 66 21.31 -2.04 0.06
CA ILE A 66 20.35 -2.74 -0.79
C ILE A 66 21.07 -3.60 -1.83
N HIS A 67 20.74 -4.90 -1.87
CA HIS A 67 21.27 -5.87 -2.81
C HIS A 67 20.18 -6.28 -3.82
N SER A 68 20.21 -5.78 -5.05
CA SER A 68 19.27 -6.16 -6.11
C SER A 68 19.76 -7.42 -6.83
N LYS A 69 19.45 -8.62 -6.27
CA LYS A 69 20.02 -9.91 -6.75
C LYS A 69 18.97 -10.92 -7.20
N ILE A 70 17.72 -10.83 -6.74
CA ILE A 70 16.71 -11.86 -7.01
C ILE A 70 16.15 -11.68 -8.42
N ASN A 71 16.24 -12.74 -9.23
CA ASN A 71 15.49 -12.85 -10.47
C ASN A 71 14.30 -13.80 -10.25
N SER A 72 13.08 -13.29 -10.29
CA SER A 72 11.87 -14.04 -9.92
C SER A 72 11.54 -15.25 -10.80
N VAL A 73 12.12 -15.34 -12.01
CA VAL A 73 11.84 -16.38 -13.00
C VAL A 73 13.04 -17.30 -13.32
N ASN A 74 14.18 -17.11 -12.65
CA ASN A 74 15.38 -17.90 -12.92
C ASN A 74 15.71 -18.84 -11.74
N PRO A 75 15.43 -20.16 -11.84
CA PRO A 75 15.69 -21.11 -10.76
C PRO A 75 17.16 -21.19 -10.35
N ALA A 76 18.11 -21.13 -11.30
CA ALA A 76 19.53 -21.16 -10.96
C ALA A 76 19.94 -19.96 -10.09
N ASN A 77 19.34 -18.78 -10.36
CA ASN A 77 19.53 -17.60 -9.52
C ASN A 77 19.00 -17.80 -8.09
N TRP A 78 17.86 -18.49 -7.91
CA TRP A 78 17.29 -18.72 -6.58
C TRP A 78 18.24 -19.52 -5.68
N PHE A 79 18.86 -20.57 -6.22
CA PHE A 79 19.88 -21.36 -5.49
C PHE A 79 21.12 -20.52 -5.20
N ALA A 80 21.62 -19.75 -6.16
CA ALA A 80 22.80 -18.89 -5.97
C ALA A 80 22.55 -17.83 -4.90
N VAL A 81 21.41 -17.13 -4.96
CA VAL A 81 21.02 -16.10 -3.99
C VAL A 81 20.76 -16.73 -2.61
N GLY A 82 20.08 -17.87 -2.55
CA GLY A 82 19.86 -18.61 -1.31
C GLY A 82 21.17 -19.04 -0.65
N SER A 83 22.13 -19.54 -1.43
CA SER A 83 23.48 -19.89 -0.93
C SER A 83 24.25 -18.67 -0.44
N TRP A 84 24.15 -17.53 -1.16
CA TRP A 84 24.77 -16.27 -0.74
C TRP A 84 24.18 -15.79 0.60
N LEU A 85 22.85 -15.79 0.74
CA LEU A 85 22.18 -15.37 1.97
C LEU A 85 22.46 -16.34 3.13
N ARG A 86 22.50 -17.65 2.87
CA ARG A 86 22.89 -18.67 3.86
C ARG A 86 24.28 -18.40 4.45
N LYS A 87 25.25 -18.03 3.60
CA LYS A 87 26.64 -17.74 4.01
C LYS A 87 26.76 -16.48 4.86
N LYS A 88 25.84 -15.52 4.72
CA LYS A 88 25.78 -14.34 5.60
C LYS A 88 25.46 -14.72 7.06
N ASN A 89 24.81 -15.85 7.28
CA ASN A 89 24.52 -16.42 8.59
C ASN A 89 23.90 -15.42 9.57
N VAL A 90 22.95 -14.61 9.08
CA VAL A 90 22.27 -13.59 9.87
C VAL A 90 21.30 -14.23 10.89
N ASP A 91 21.01 -13.51 11.98
CA ASP A 91 20.10 -14.00 13.03
C ASP A 91 18.65 -14.10 12.52
N LEU A 92 18.24 -13.14 11.68
CA LEU A 92 16.86 -13.02 11.22
C LEU A 92 16.80 -12.75 9.71
N VAL A 93 15.89 -13.42 9.04
CA VAL A 93 15.40 -13.04 7.71
C VAL A 93 13.92 -12.66 7.85
N VAL A 94 13.59 -11.44 7.48
CA VAL A 94 12.20 -10.99 7.32
C VAL A 94 11.87 -11.02 5.84
N VAL A 95 10.91 -11.85 5.43
CA VAL A 95 10.53 -11.96 4.02
C VAL A 95 9.13 -11.41 3.79
N ARG A 96 8.98 -10.63 2.72
CA ARG A 96 7.69 -10.10 2.28
C ARG A 96 7.00 -11.08 1.36
N TYR A 97 5.69 -11.33 1.57
CA TYR A 97 4.88 -12.19 0.71
C TYR A 97 3.56 -11.52 0.35
N TRP A 98 3.30 -11.34 -0.95
CA TRP A 98 2.14 -10.58 -1.44
C TRP A 98 1.41 -11.23 -2.62
N ILE A 99 2.02 -12.25 -3.27
CA ILE A 99 1.42 -12.95 -4.41
C ILE A 99 2.04 -14.35 -4.57
N PRO A 100 1.24 -15.39 -4.88
CA PRO A 100 1.72 -16.76 -5.04
C PRO A 100 2.82 -16.93 -6.10
N PHE A 101 2.83 -16.12 -7.16
CA PHE A 101 3.87 -16.11 -8.19
C PHE A 101 5.29 -16.01 -7.62
N MET A 102 5.48 -15.34 -6.52
CA MET A 102 6.79 -15.24 -5.85
C MET A 102 7.15 -16.49 -5.01
N GLY A 103 6.19 -17.36 -4.79
CA GLY A 103 6.35 -18.55 -3.92
C GLY A 103 7.50 -19.46 -4.31
N PRO A 104 7.68 -19.87 -5.57
CA PRO A 104 8.79 -20.72 -6.01
C PRO A 104 10.16 -20.08 -5.77
N ALA A 105 10.32 -18.81 -6.15
CA ALA A 105 11.59 -18.09 -6.01
C ALA A 105 11.95 -17.88 -4.54
N LEU A 106 11.07 -17.24 -3.78
CA LEU A 106 11.32 -16.95 -2.37
C LEU A 106 11.40 -18.23 -1.55
N GLY A 107 10.52 -19.21 -1.80
CA GLY A 107 10.55 -20.50 -1.09
C GLY A 107 11.86 -21.25 -1.30
N THR A 108 12.41 -21.25 -2.51
CA THR A 108 13.71 -21.90 -2.80
C THR A 108 14.86 -21.17 -2.11
N ILE A 109 14.89 -19.84 -2.16
CA ILE A 109 15.90 -19.02 -1.45
C ILE A 109 15.86 -19.34 0.05
N LEU A 110 14.69 -19.32 0.67
CA LEU A 110 14.52 -19.58 2.09
C LEU A 110 14.88 -21.02 2.49
N LYS A 111 14.54 -22.01 1.62
CA LYS A 111 14.94 -23.40 1.80
C LYS A 111 16.46 -23.54 1.86
N GLU A 112 17.20 -22.80 1.03
CA GLU A 112 18.66 -22.78 1.08
C GLU A 112 19.17 -22.12 2.36
N VAL A 113 18.56 -21.02 2.81
CA VAL A 113 18.91 -20.33 4.07
C VAL A 113 18.76 -21.27 5.28
N ARG A 114 17.67 -22.01 5.35
CA ARG A 114 17.40 -22.97 6.45
C ARG A 114 18.48 -24.01 6.67
N LYS A 115 19.30 -24.30 5.67
CA LYS A 115 20.39 -25.28 5.78
C LYS A 115 21.50 -24.85 6.76
N ASN A 116 21.57 -23.57 7.16
CA ASN A 116 22.53 -23.12 8.18
C ASN A 116 22.12 -23.47 9.63
N GLY A 117 20.84 -23.83 9.85
CA GLY A 117 20.31 -24.20 11.16
C GLY A 117 20.22 -23.04 12.17
N HIS A 118 20.71 -21.86 11.84
CA HIS A 118 20.81 -20.70 12.71
C HIS A 118 19.72 -19.66 12.44
N THR A 119 19.63 -19.20 11.20
CA THR A 119 18.76 -18.07 10.80
C THR A 119 17.28 -18.36 11.05
N LYS A 120 16.61 -17.50 11.79
CA LYS A 120 15.14 -17.51 11.92
C LYS A 120 14.50 -16.77 10.73
N ILE A 121 13.38 -17.26 10.26
CA ILE A 121 12.66 -16.71 9.10
C ILE A 121 11.25 -16.30 9.52
N VAL A 122 10.96 -15.02 9.43
CA VAL A 122 9.61 -14.44 9.70
C VAL A 122 9.06 -13.88 8.40
N CYS A 123 7.83 -14.25 8.08
CA CYS A 123 7.13 -13.73 6.92
C CYS A 123 6.18 -12.60 7.32
N ILE A 124 6.27 -11.45 6.67
CA ILE A 124 5.21 -10.44 6.67
C ILE A 124 4.33 -10.72 5.45
N ALA A 125 3.10 -11.17 5.70
CA ALA A 125 2.15 -11.53 4.67
C ALA A 125 1.19 -10.36 4.39
N ASP A 126 1.22 -9.87 3.15
CA ASP A 126 0.29 -8.84 2.67
C ASP A 126 -0.98 -9.45 2.11
N ASN A 127 -0.85 -10.54 1.35
CA ASN A 127 -1.94 -11.37 0.85
C ASN A 127 -1.46 -12.83 0.79
N ILE A 128 -2.32 -13.74 1.19
CA ILE A 128 -2.10 -15.20 1.06
C ILE A 128 -2.88 -15.73 -0.14
N ILE A 129 -4.12 -15.30 -0.28
CA ILE A 129 -5.01 -15.65 -1.39
C ILE A 129 -5.09 -14.45 -2.33
N PRO A 130 -4.71 -14.58 -3.60
CA PRO A 130 -4.78 -13.47 -4.54
C PRO A 130 -6.24 -13.13 -4.90
N HIS A 131 -6.51 -11.90 -5.29
CA HIS A 131 -7.82 -11.50 -5.80
C HIS A 131 -8.18 -12.18 -7.13
N GLU A 132 -7.17 -12.53 -7.93
CA GLU A 132 -7.30 -13.27 -9.19
C GLU A 132 -6.60 -14.62 -9.04
N HIS A 133 -7.37 -15.70 -8.99
CA HIS A 133 -6.86 -17.06 -8.85
C HIS A 133 -6.25 -17.59 -10.14
N ARG A 134 -5.08 -18.25 -10.01
CA ARG A 134 -4.40 -18.94 -11.09
C ARG A 134 -4.10 -20.40 -10.72
N PRO A 135 -4.06 -21.32 -11.70
CA PRO A 135 -3.61 -22.70 -11.44
C PRO A 135 -2.22 -22.70 -10.78
N GLY A 136 -2.08 -23.47 -9.70
CA GLY A 136 -0.80 -23.59 -8.98
C GLY A 136 -0.64 -22.65 -7.78
N ASP A 137 -1.45 -21.59 -7.62
CA ASP A 137 -1.32 -20.62 -6.53
C ASP A 137 -1.24 -21.28 -5.15
N ASN A 138 -2.14 -22.21 -4.86
CA ASN A 138 -2.17 -22.91 -3.57
C ASN A 138 -0.89 -23.73 -3.32
N THR A 139 -0.34 -24.36 -4.36
CA THR A 139 0.91 -25.14 -4.27
C THR A 139 2.10 -24.24 -4.00
N PHE A 140 2.20 -23.13 -4.72
CA PHE A 140 3.28 -22.16 -4.55
C PHE A 140 3.22 -21.50 -3.16
N THR A 141 2.03 -21.15 -2.71
CA THR A 141 1.82 -20.62 -1.35
C THR A 141 2.24 -21.61 -0.29
N ARG A 142 1.78 -22.89 -0.36
CA ARG A 142 2.19 -23.94 0.61
C ARG A 142 3.69 -24.16 0.62
N TYR A 143 4.32 -24.23 -0.57
CA TYR A 143 5.77 -24.40 -0.69
C TYR A 143 6.54 -23.28 0.00
N PHE A 144 6.12 -22.04 -0.19
CA PHE A 144 6.73 -20.88 0.46
C PHE A 144 6.52 -20.88 1.98
N LEU A 145 5.26 -21.01 2.45
CA LEU A 145 4.92 -20.95 3.87
C LEU A 145 5.62 -22.04 4.68
N ALA A 146 5.88 -23.21 4.08
CA ALA A 146 6.63 -24.29 4.71
C ALA A 146 8.03 -23.88 5.14
N GLN A 147 8.63 -22.87 4.50
CA GLN A 147 9.99 -22.41 4.81
C GLN A 147 10.05 -21.39 5.96
N CYS A 148 8.93 -20.75 6.30
CA CYS A 148 8.88 -19.75 7.35
C CYS A 148 8.76 -20.38 8.74
N HIS A 149 9.32 -19.73 9.77
CA HIS A 149 9.19 -20.17 11.17
C HIS A 149 8.02 -19.48 11.87
N ALA A 150 7.74 -18.22 11.51
CA ALA A 150 6.64 -17.44 12.06
C ALA A 150 6.11 -16.45 11.03
N PHE A 151 4.96 -15.85 11.34
CA PHE A 151 4.25 -14.95 10.43
C PHE A 151 3.82 -13.66 11.15
N VAL A 152 3.75 -12.59 10.40
CA VAL A 152 3.08 -11.35 10.76
C VAL A 152 2.05 -11.05 9.67
N THR A 153 0.83 -10.75 10.06
CA THR A 153 -0.23 -10.24 9.17
C THR A 153 -0.66 -8.87 9.64
N MET A 154 -1.16 -8.04 8.73
CA MET A 154 -1.57 -6.67 9.06
C MET A 154 -3.09 -6.47 8.95
N SER A 155 -3.85 -7.55 8.71
CA SER A 155 -5.31 -7.57 8.76
C SER A 155 -5.85 -8.93 9.19
N GLU A 156 -7.04 -8.96 9.80
CA GLU A 156 -7.74 -10.18 10.18
C GLU A 156 -8.04 -11.07 8.98
N ALA A 157 -8.41 -10.49 7.84
CA ALA A 157 -8.70 -11.23 6.61
C ALA A 157 -7.47 -12.03 6.15
N VAL A 158 -6.28 -11.42 6.15
CA VAL A 158 -5.04 -12.12 5.79
C VAL A 158 -4.65 -13.16 6.84
N MET A 159 -4.92 -12.91 8.12
CA MET A 159 -4.72 -13.91 9.18
C MET A 159 -5.61 -15.14 8.97
N GLN A 160 -6.89 -14.93 8.67
CA GLN A 160 -7.82 -16.02 8.37
C GLN A 160 -7.39 -16.81 7.14
N ASP A 161 -6.96 -16.13 6.08
CA ASP A 161 -6.44 -16.79 4.88
C ASP A 161 -5.16 -17.58 5.18
N LEU A 162 -4.22 -17.02 5.97
CA LEU A 162 -3.03 -17.73 6.41
C LEU A 162 -3.39 -19.03 7.15
N ARG A 163 -4.37 -18.99 8.05
CA ARG A 163 -4.80 -20.15 8.85
C ARG A 163 -5.46 -21.28 8.03
N ARG A 164 -5.90 -21.01 6.80
CA ARG A 164 -6.32 -22.06 5.85
C ARG A 164 -5.14 -22.89 5.34
N PHE A 165 -3.94 -22.34 5.31
CA PHE A 165 -2.73 -23.00 4.81
C PHE A 165 -1.79 -23.46 5.91
N GLU A 166 -1.64 -22.67 6.98
CA GLU A 166 -0.71 -22.93 8.10
C GLU A 166 -1.44 -22.72 9.44
N LYS A 167 -1.67 -23.83 10.15
CA LYS A 167 -2.52 -23.85 11.36
C LYS A 167 -1.71 -23.77 12.66
N THR A 168 -0.45 -24.14 12.63
CA THR A 168 0.34 -24.48 13.83
C THR A 168 1.42 -23.46 14.17
N LYS A 169 2.09 -22.91 13.17
CA LYS A 169 3.18 -21.97 13.40
C LYS A 169 2.67 -20.65 14.02
N SER A 170 3.54 -20.02 14.81
CA SER A 170 3.24 -18.72 15.41
C SER A 170 2.90 -17.69 14.35
N ALA A 171 1.84 -16.93 14.58
CA ALA A 171 1.46 -15.79 13.74
C ALA A 171 0.94 -14.68 14.64
N LEU A 172 1.33 -13.45 14.34
CA LEU A 172 0.95 -12.24 15.05
C LEU A 172 0.18 -11.32 14.09
N LEU A 173 -0.95 -10.80 14.55
CA LEU A 173 -1.65 -9.71 13.90
C LEU A 173 -1.11 -8.38 14.44
N VAL A 174 -0.54 -7.56 13.57
CA VAL A 174 -0.02 -6.23 13.89
C VAL A 174 -0.71 -5.23 12.97
N ARG A 175 -1.16 -4.10 13.50
CA ARG A 175 -1.70 -3.04 12.65
C ARG A 175 -0.62 -2.53 11.69
N HIS A 176 -1.03 -2.22 10.46
CA HIS A 176 -0.11 -1.65 9.48
C HIS A 176 0.44 -0.32 10.00
N PRO A 177 1.77 -0.20 10.22
CA PRO A 177 2.33 1.03 10.75
C PRO A 177 2.18 2.20 9.76
N LEU A 178 2.35 3.41 10.27
CA LEU A 178 2.31 4.64 9.46
C LEU A 178 3.36 4.63 8.36
N TYR A 179 3.03 5.24 7.25
CA TYR A 179 3.99 5.63 6.24
C TYR A 179 4.52 7.03 6.54
N ASP A 180 5.52 7.12 7.40
CA ASP A 180 6.16 8.37 7.84
C ASP A 180 7.40 8.78 6.99
N ASN A 181 7.66 8.03 5.92
CA ASN A 181 8.81 8.20 5.04
C ASN A 181 8.47 8.80 3.65
N PHE A 182 7.29 9.40 3.50
CA PHE A 182 6.88 10.14 2.30
C PHE A 182 7.05 11.67 2.44
N GLY A 183 7.98 12.09 3.27
CA GLY A 183 8.23 13.50 3.55
C GLY A 183 7.41 14.05 4.74
N ALA A 184 7.81 15.22 5.20
CA ALA A 184 7.12 15.90 6.29
C ALA A 184 5.79 16.52 5.82
N PRO A 185 4.75 16.57 6.66
CA PRO A 185 3.57 17.36 6.39
C PRO A 185 3.93 18.84 6.12
N MET A 186 3.22 19.45 5.17
CA MET A 186 3.38 20.85 4.79
C MET A 186 2.06 21.60 4.90
N PRO A 187 2.08 22.96 4.99
CA PRO A 187 0.86 23.76 4.94
C PRO A 187 0.02 23.46 3.70
N MET A 188 -1.30 23.38 3.85
CA MET A 188 -2.23 23.11 2.74
C MET A 188 -2.10 24.15 1.62
N ALA A 189 -1.88 25.41 1.96
CA ALA A 189 -1.70 26.47 0.96
C ALA A 189 -0.49 26.21 0.05
N ASP A 190 0.65 25.80 0.64
CA ASP A 190 1.88 25.51 -0.10
C ASP A 190 1.70 24.26 -1.00
N ALA A 191 1.02 23.23 -0.46
CA ALA A 191 0.69 22.01 -1.20
C ALA A 191 -0.22 22.32 -2.40
N ARG A 192 -1.25 23.14 -2.21
CA ARG A 192 -2.16 23.57 -3.28
C ARG A 192 -1.46 24.41 -4.33
N GLN A 193 -0.60 25.32 -3.91
CA GLN A 193 0.21 26.12 -4.83
C GLN A 193 1.10 25.24 -5.72
N LYS A 194 1.78 24.22 -5.16
CA LYS A 194 2.59 23.27 -5.91
C LYS A 194 1.79 22.50 -6.96
N LEU A 195 0.53 22.16 -6.64
CA LEU A 195 -0.36 21.42 -7.53
C LEU A 195 -1.24 22.34 -8.39
N GLN A 196 -1.02 23.65 -8.36
CA GLN A 196 -1.79 24.68 -9.11
C GLN A 196 -3.30 24.62 -8.79
N LEU A 197 -3.65 24.32 -7.53
CA LEU A 197 -5.02 24.28 -7.04
C LEU A 197 -5.37 25.62 -6.37
N SER A 198 -6.65 26.02 -6.45
CA SER A 198 -7.12 27.20 -5.71
C SER A 198 -7.08 26.96 -4.19
N PRO A 199 -6.68 27.95 -3.38
CA PRO A 199 -6.71 27.86 -1.91
C PRO A 199 -8.11 27.57 -1.35
N THR A 200 -9.16 27.96 -2.05
CA THR A 200 -10.56 27.84 -1.64
C THR A 200 -11.28 26.61 -2.19
N ASP A 201 -10.62 25.79 -3.02
CA ASP A 201 -11.20 24.59 -3.59
C ASP A 201 -11.54 23.57 -2.50
N ARG A 202 -12.65 22.86 -2.69
CA ARG A 202 -13.04 21.67 -1.91
C ARG A 202 -12.48 20.43 -2.59
N ILE A 203 -11.35 19.89 -2.07
CA ILE A 203 -10.60 18.82 -2.72
C ILE A 203 -10.80 17.47 -2.02
N ALA A 204 -11.51 16.56 -2.68
CA ALA A 204 -11.53 15.14 -2.34
C ALA A 204 -10.41 14.42 -3.12
N LEU A 205 -9.59 13.63 -2.47
CA LEU A 205 -8.44 12.93 -3.06
C LEU A 205 -8.70 11.43 -3.19
N PHE A 206 -8.60 10.91 -4.41
CA PHE A 206 -8.36 9.48 -4.68
C PHE A 206 -6.88 9.28 -4.95
N PHE A 207 -6.23 8.39 -4.18
CA PHE A 207 -4.77 8.21 -4.23
C PHE A 207 -4.34 6.77 -4.50
N GLY A 208 -3.27 6.59 -5.29
CA GLY A 208 -2.62 5.32 -5.59
C GLY A 208 -3.11 4.67 -6.89
N PHE A 209 -2.56 3.51 -7.24
CA PHE A 209 -2.87 2.82 -8.51
C PHE A 209 -4.37 2.66 -8.72
N VAL A 210 -4.83 2.98 -9.94
CA VAL A 210 -6.23 2.78 -10.33
C VAL A 210 -6.41 1.34 -10.76
N ARG A 211 -7.31 0.63 -10.05
CA ARG A 211 -7.78 -0.72 -10.34
C ARG A 211 -9.27 -0.83 -10.04
N HIS A 212 -9.98 -1.68 -10.76
CA HIS A 212 -11.44 -1.82 -10.64
C HIS A 212 -11.93 -2.00 -9.21
N TYR A 213 -11.23 -2.84 -8.41
CA TYR A 213 -11.61 -3.07 -7.03
C TYR A 213 -11.54 -1.81 -6.14
N LYS A 214 -10.79 -0.78 -6.56
CA LYS A 214 -10.69 0.50 -5.83
C LYS A 214 -11.84 1.47 -6.12
N GLY A 215 -12.70 1.15 -7.10
CA GLY A 215 -13.98 1.83 -7.28
C GLY A 215 -13.90 3.29 -7.71
N LEU A 216 -12.85 3.71 -8.45
CA LEU A 216 -12.79 5.07 -8.99
C LEU A 216 -14.02 5.41 -9.85
N ASP A 217 -14.56 4.44 -10.58
CA ASP A 217 -15.78 4.58 -11.36
C ASP A 217 -17.00 4.93 -10.50
N LEU A 218 -17.15 4.29 -9.31
CA LEU A 218 -18.20 4.63 -8.35
C LEU A 218 -18.06 6.07 -7.85
N LEU A 219 -16.81 6.50 -7.60
CA LEU A 219 -16.55 7.87 -7.16
C LEU A 219 -16.83 8.89 -8.27
N LEU A 220 -16.51 8.59 -9.52
CA LEU A 220 -16.84 9.44 -10.67
C LEU A 220 -18.35 9.57 -10.85
N GLU A 221 -19.12 8.48 -10.75
CA GLU A 221 -20.58 8.51 -10.77
C GLU A 221 -21.15 9.28 -9.55
N ALA A 222 -20.50 9.20 -8.39
CA ALA A 222 -20.86 10.02 -7.22
C ALA A 222 -20.66 11.52 -7.50
N MET A 223 -19.55 11.89 -8.15
CA MET A 223 -19.26 13.28 -8.53
C MET A 223 -20.28 13.85 -9.52
N ALA A 224 -20.98 13.00 -10.29
CA ALA A 224 -22.01 13.41 -11.24
C ALA A 224 -23.34 13.78 -10.57
N GLN A 225 -23.54 13.46 -9.30
CA GLN A 225 -24.81 13.71 -8.62
C GLN A 225 -25.06 15.22 -8.42
N PRO A 226 -26.30 15.71 -8.62
CA PRO A 226 -26.61 17.13 -8.48
C PRO A 226 -26.22 17.72 -7.11
N VAL A 227 -26.40 16.95 -6.03
CA VAL A 227 -26.05 17.38 -4.67
C VAL A 227 -24.54 17.58 -4.47
N VAL A 228 -23.69 16.75 -5.10
CA VAL A 228 -22.23 16.85 -5.06
C VAL A 228 -21.79 18.01 -5.95
N GLN A 229 -22.42 18.18 -7.10
CA GLN A 229 -22.16 19.30 -7.99
C GLN A 229 -22.52 20.65 -7.34
N ALA A 230 -23.67 20.74 -6.66
CA ALA A 230 -24.10 21.93 -5.92
C ALA A 230 -23.15 22.26 -4.74
N ALA A 231 -22.46 21.27 -4.18
CA ALA A 231 -21.48 21.48 -3.13
C ALA A 231 -20.11 21.95 -3.65
N HIS A 232 -19.94 22.13 -4.97
CA HIS A 232 -18.69 22.58 -5.61
C HIS A 232 -17.44 21.77 -5.23
N ILE A 233 -17.61 20.46 -5.04
CA ILE A 233 -16.51 19.55 -4.71
C ILE A 233 -15.71 19.23 -5.99
N LYS A 234 -14.39 19.26 -5.90
CA LYS A 234 -13.48 18.79 -6.94
C LYS A 234 -12.84 17.46 -6.50
N LEU A 235 -12.65 16.58 -7.45
CA LEU A 235 -11.96 15.31 -7.24
C LEU A 235 -10.55 15.40 -7.82
N LEU A 236 -9.54 15.22 -6.98
CA LEU A 236 -8.17 15.02 -7.40
C LEU A 236 -7.89 13.52 -7.45
N VAL A 237 -7.63 13.00 -8.64
CA VAL A 237 -7.23 11.60 -8.86
C VAL A 237 -5.73 11.58 -9.09
N ALA A 238 -4.98 10.97 -8.18
CA ALA A 238 -3.53 10.91 -8.22
C ALA A 238 -3.05 9.45 -8.21
N GLY A 239 -2.64 8.95 -9.39
CA GLY A 239 -2.13 7.59 -9.53
C GLY A 239 -2.22 7.05 -10.95
N GLU A 240 -1.38 6.07 -11.22
CA GLU A 240 -1.28 5.42 -12.53
C GLU A 240 -2.38 4.37 -12.71
N PHE A 241 -2.98 4.31 -13.90
CA PHE A 241 -3.92 3.24 -14.27
C PHE A 241 -3.17 1.93 -14.52
N TYR A 242 -3.62 0.88 -13.84
CA TYR A 242 -3.16 -0.50 -14.01
C TYR A 242 -4.18 -1.37 -14.75
N GLU A 243 -5.11 -0.72 -15.44
CA GLU A 243 -6.14 -1.31 -16.29
C GLU A 243 -6.53 -0.30 -17.38
N ASP A 244 -7.47 -0.66 -18.25
CA ASP A 244 -7.95 0.23 -19.31
C ASP A 244 -8.58 1.50 -18.69
N GLU A 245 -8.08 2.66 -19.09
CA GLU A 245 -8.55 3.96 -18.62
C GLU A 245 -9.82 4.46 -19.34
N LYS A 246 -10.13 3.86 -20.50
CA LYS A 246 -11.25 4.30 -21.36
C LYS A 246 -12.59 4.37 -20.64
N PRO A 247 -13.01 3.37 -19.83
CA PRO A 247 -14.29 3.44 -19.11
C PRO A 247 -14.38 4.66 -18.17
N TYR A 248 -13.29 5.06 -17.55
CA TYR A 248 -13.25 6.19 -16.64
C TYR A 248 -13.40 7.53 -17.39
N PHE A 249 -12.73 7.67 -18.53
CA PHE A 249 -12.89 8.84 -19.39
C PHE A 249 -14.29 8.92 -20.00
N GLU A 250 -14.94 7.79 -20.31
CA GLU A 250 -16.34 7.76 -20.76
C GLU A 250 -17.29 8.32 -19.70
N ILE A 251 -17.11 7.96 -18.42
CA ILE A 251 -17.91 8.53 -17.30
C ILE A 251 -17.67 10.04 -17.18
N ILE A 252 -16.41 10.48 -17.20
CA ILE A 252 -16.05 11.91 -17.11
C ILE A 252 -16.70 12.70 -18.25
N ASN A 253 -16.66 12.20 -19.48
CA ASN A 253 -17.23 12.87 -20.64
C ASN A 253 -18.77 12.85 -20.60
N LYS A 254 -19.38 11.71 -20.30
CA LYS A 254 -20.84 11.53 -20.20
C LYS A 254 -21.49 12.51 -19.22
N HIS A 255 -20.81 12.74 -18.09
CA HIS A 255 -21.34 13.59 -17.02
C HIS A 255 -20.73 15.01 -16.98
N HIS A 256 -19.97 15.40 -18.01
CA HIS A 256 -19.34 16.72 -18.13
C HIS A 256 -18.48 17.10 -16.91
N LEU A 257 -17.68 16.16 -16.38
CA LEU A 257 -16.91 16.34 -15.16
C LEU A 257 -15.50 16.93 -15.36
N LYS A 258 -15.11 17.33 -16.57
CA LYS A 258 -13.74 17.78 -16.89
C LYS A 258 -13.23 18.93 -16.00
N ASP A 259 -14.10 19.85 -15.63
CA ASP A 259 -13.73 20.99 -14.78
C ASP A 259 -13.74 20.67 -13.29
N ARG A 260 -14.17 19.45 -12.92
CA ARG A 260 -14.31 19.00 -11.54
C ARG A 260 -13.41 17.82 -11.17
N VAL A 261 -12.88 17.11 -12.17
CA VAL A 261 -11.99 15.97 -11.98
C VAL A 261 -10.61 16.34 -12.50
N LEU A 262 -9.68 16.49 -11.57
CA LEU A 262 -8.27 16.78 -11.83
C LEU A 262 -7.54 15.44 -11.88
N LEU A 263 -7.16 14.99 -13.07
CA LEU A 263 -6.59 13.68 -13.29
C LEU A 263 -5.07 13.74 -13.47
N HIS A 264 -4.33 13.25 -12.49
CA HIS A 264 -2.89 13.06 -12.53
C HIS A 264 -2.57 11.58 -12.78
N ASN A 265 -2.73 11.16 -14.06
CA ASN A 265 -2.55 9.77 -14.50
C ASN A 265 -1.07 9.42 -14.70
N HIS A 266 -0.34 9.35 -13.59
CA HIS A 266 1.03 8.86 -13.54
C HIS A 266 1.34 8.33 -12.15
N PHE A 267 2.41 7.56 -12.03
CA PHE A 267 2.92 7.17 -10.72
C PHE A 267 3.37 8.43 -9.97
N ILE A 268 2.87 8.61 -8.77
CA ILE A 268 3.29 9.72 -7.91
C ILE A 268 4.59 9.32 -7.21
N PRO A 269 5.73 9.99 -7.49
CA PRO A 269 6.99 9.74 -6.79
C PRO A 269 6.83 9.91 -5.28
N ASP A 270 7.60 9.13 -4.50
CA ASP A 270 7.53 9.17 -3.03
C ASP A 270 7.79 10.60 -2.50
N SER A 271 8.67 11.35 -3.17
CA SER A 271 8.98 12.75 -2.86
C SER A 271 7.83 13.75 -3.08
N GLU A 272 6.83 13.39 -3.88
CA GLU A 272 5.67 14.25 -4.18
C GLU A 272 4.42 13.91 -3.36
N VAL A 273 4.35 12.72 -2.76
CA VAL A 273 3.18 12.21 -2.03
C VAL A 273 2.66 13.21 -1.00
N ALA A 274 3.56 13.82 -0.23
CA ALA A 274 3.19 14.83 0.78
C ALA A 274 2.37 15.98 0.18
N SER A 275 2.69 16.44 -1.04
CA SER A 275 1.97 17.53 -1.68
C SER A 275 0.52 17.16 -1.98
N TYR A 276 0.26 15.94 -2.47
CA TYR A 276 -1.11 15.47 -2.76
C TYR A 276 -1.94 15.30 -1.48
N LEU A 277 -1.37 14.64 -0.47
CA LEU A 277 -2.08 14.41 0.79
C LEU A 277 -2.35 15.74 1.51
N CYS A 278 -1.35 16.64 1.58
CA CYS A 278 -1.52 17.92 2.26
C CYS A 278 -2.50 18.87 1.54
N ALA A 279 -2.61 18.81 0.20
CA ALA A 279 -3.55 19.63 -0.56
C ALA A 279 -5.01 19.23 -0.38
N ALA A 280 -5.28 17.96 -0.03
CA ALA A 280 -6.63 17.42 0.11
C ALA A 280 -7.32 17.82 1.43
N ASP A 281 -8.65 17.97 1.40
CA ASP A 281 -9.49 18.07 2.58
C ASP A 281 -9.82 16.69 3.15
N VAL A 282 -10.03 15.71 2.27
CA VAL A 282 -10.43 14.34 2.60
C VAL A 282 -9.85 13.34 1.61
N VAL A 283 -9.46 12.16 2.11
CA VAL A 283 -9.04 11.02 1.27
C VAL A 283 -10.23 10.08 1.09
N VAL A 284 -10.55 9.74 -0.16
CA VAL A 284 -11.68 8.86 -0.48
C VAL A 284 -11.17 7.52 -0.96
N GLN A 285 -11.63 6.45 -0.33
CA GLN A 285 -11.33 5.06 -0.66
C GLN A 285 -12.64 4.33 -1.00
N PRO A 286 -13.16 4.47 -2.23
CA PRO A 286 -14.47 3.97 -2.64
C PRO A 286 -14.43 2.49 -3.05
N TYR A 287 -13.67 1.68 -2.31
CA TYR A 287 -13.31 0.32 -2.69
C TYR A 287 -14.52 -0.60 -2.78
N ARG A 288 -14.49 -1.52 -3.74
CA ARG A 288 -15.48 -2.63 -3.87
C ARG A 288 -15.09 -3.82 -3.01
N SER A 289 -13.79 -3.99 -2.81
CA SER A 289 -13.23 -5.01 -1.91
C SER A 289 -11.87 -4.56 -1.37
N ALA A 290 -11.55 -4.93 -0.15
CA ALA A 290 -10.26 -4.63 0.44
C ALA A 290 -9.90 -5.69 1.48
N THR A 291 -8.66 -6.17 1.47
CA THR A 291 -8.06 -6.90 2.59
C THR A 291 -7.39 -5.92 3.56
N GLN A 292 -6.69 -4.95 3.01
CA GLN A 292 -6.07 -3.81 3.70
C GLN A 292 -5.82 -2.68 2.69
N SER A 293 -5.52 -1.48 3.17
CA SER A 293 -5.18 -0.35 2.33
C SER A 293 -3.92 0.35 2.83
N GLY A 294 -2.90 0.49 1.99
CA GLY A 294 -1.74 1.32 2.27
C GLY A 294 -2.04 2.82 2.25
N VAL A 295 -3.19 3.24 1.72
CA VAL A 295 -3.61 4.65 1.69
C VAL A 295 -4.11 5.10 3.08
N THR A 296 -4.73 4.20 3.85
CA THR A 296 -5.22 4.51 5.20
C THR A 296 -4.09 4.93 6.16
N PRO A 297 -2.99 4.16 6.32
CA PRO A 297 -1.85 4.59 7.16
C PRO A 297 -1.20 5.89 6.68
N LEU A 298 -1.21 6.12 5.36
CA LEU A 298 -0.72 7.36 4.76
C LEU A 298 -1.62 8.55 5.12
N ALA A 299 -2.94 8.40 5.02
CA ALA A 299 -3.91 9.41 5.42
C ALA A 299 -3.80 9.75 6.92
N TYR A 300 -3.58 8.75 7.76
CA TYR A 300 -3.30 8.97 9.19
C TYR A 300 -2.02 9.77 9.43
N TYR A 301 -0.95 9.46 8.73
CA TYR A 301 0.31 10.19 8.89
C TYR A 301 0.15 11.67 8.56
N PHE A 302 -0.54 12.00 7.46
CA PHE A 302 -0.82 13.38 7.05
C PHE A 302 -2.06 14.00 7.73
N GLU A 303 -2.64 13.32 8.72
CA GLU A 303 -3.81 13.78 9.48
C GLU A 303 -4.98 14.18 8.57
N LYS A 304 -5.28 13.34 7.58
CA LYS A 304 -6.40 13.56 6.65
C LYS A 304 -7.61 12.71 7.03
N PRO A 305 -8.77 13.32 7.23
CA PRO A 305 -10.02 12.58 7.35
C PRO A 305 -10.26 11.69 6.13
N MET A 306 -10.99 10.61 6.32
CA MET A 306 -11.22 9.63 5.28
C MET A 306 -12.70 9.41 5.02
N ILE A 307 -13.07 9.16 3.76
CA ILE A 307 -14.35 8.56 3.38
C ILE A 307 -14.03 7.18 2.82
N VAL A 308 -14.54 6.13 3.44
CA VAL A 308 -14.28 4.76 3.04
C VAL A 308 -15.58 4.00 2.84
N THR A 309 -15.57 3.02 1.96
CA THR A 309 -16.70 2.10 1.81
C THR A 309 -16.66 1.01 2.89
N ASN A 310 -17.85 0.50 3.24
CA ASN A 310 -18.01 -0.59 4.23
C ASN A 310 -17.62 -1.95 3.60
N VAL A 311 -16.32 -2.11 3.28
CA VAL A 311 -15.79 -3.36 2.70
C VAL A 311 -14.53 -3.80 3.41
N GLY A 312 -14.40 -5.11 3.61
CA GLY A 312 -13.22 -5.71 4.26
C GLY A 312 -12.90 -5.07 5.60
N GLY A 313 -11.62 -4.79 5.85
CA GLY A 313 -11.14 -4.19 7.09
C GLY A 313 -11.16 -2.65 7.12
N LEU A 314 -11.68 -1.97 6.10
CA LEU A 314 -11.67 -0.50 6.07
C LEU A 314 -12.44 0.16 7.21
N PRO A 315 -13.67 -0.31 7.59
CA PRO A 315 -14.41 0.28 8.72
C PRO A 315 -13.68 0.16 10.06
N ASP A 316 -12.92 -0.93 10.26
CA ASP A 316 -12.14 -1.14 11.48
C ASP A 316 -10.97 -0.16 11.59
N LEU A 317 -10.44 0.25 10.42
CA LEU A 317 -9.36 1.23 10.33
C LEU A 317 -9.86 2.67 10.34
N VAL A 318 -11.12 2.92 9.97
CA VAL A 318 -11.73 4.25 9.86
C VAL A 318 -13.04 4.26 10.65
N PRO A 319 -12.99 4.36 11.99
CA PRO A 319 -14.18 4.45 12.83
C PRO A 319 -15.10 5.59 12.39
N ASP A 320 -16.36 5.24 11.99
CA ASP A 320 -17.34 6.17 11.45
C ASP A 320 -17.64 7.34 12.40
N GLY A 321 -17.70 8.53 11.84
CA GLY A 321 -17.95 9.77 12.59
C GLY A 321 -16.79 10.25 13.47
N LYS A 322 -15.71 9.45 13.64
CA LYS A 322 -14.53 9.81 14.44
C LYS A 322 -13.37 10.32 13.59
N VAL A 323 -12.86 9.52 12.70
CA VAL A 323 -11.71 9.87 11.85
C VAL A 323 -12.10 10.07 10.39
N GLY A 324 -13.38 9.90 10.09
CA GLY A 324 -13.94 10.01 8.76
C GLY A 324 -15.35 9.45 8.72
N LEU A 325 -15.81 9.08 7.52
CA LEU A 325 -17.14 8.54 7.28
C LEU A 325 -17.06 7.18 6.59
N VAL A 326 -17.96 6.28 6.97
CA VAL A 326 -18.14 4.97 6.33
C VAL A 326 -19.47 4.99 5.56
N CYS A 327 -19.45 4.51 4.31
CA CYS A 327 -20.63 4.47 3.45
C CYS A 327 -20.72 3.13 2.70
N ALA A 328 -21.87 2.85 2.08
CA ALA A 328 -22.02 1.69 1.20
C ALA A 328 -21.18 1.86 -0.09
N PRO A 329 -20.74 0.75 -0.74
CA PRO A 329 -19.92 0.79 -1.94
C PRO A 329 -20.76 1.06 -3.20
N ASP A 330 -21.46 2.18 -3.21
CA ASP A 330 -22.27 2.67 -4.33
C ASP A 330 -22.16 4.19 -4.48
N ALA A 331 -22.44 4.69 -5.68
CA ALA A 331 -22.27 6.10 -6.02
C ALA A 331 -23.15 7.02 -5.17
N VAL A 332 -24.36 6.61 -4.82
CA VAL A 332 -25.32 7.44 -4.05
C VAL A 332 -24.80 7.63 -2.63
N SER A 333 -24.40 6.55 -1.98
CA SER A 333 -23.87 6.57 -0.62
C SER A 333 -22.55 7.33 -0.52
N ILE A 334 -21.65 7.19 -1.52
CA ILE A 334 -20.39 7.94 -1.60
C ILE A 334 -20.69 9.44 -1.77
N GLY A 335 -21.61 9.81 -2.66
CA GLY A 335 -22.01 11.21 -2.88
C GLY A 335 -22.59 11.84 -1.62
N ALA A 336 -23.48 11.13 -0.91
CA ALA A 336 -24.04 11.59 0.36
C ALA A 336 -22.95 11.78 1.44
N ALA A 337 -21.98 10.85 1.52
CA ALA A 337 -20.84 10.96 2.45
C ALA A 337 -19.95 12.17 2.13
N LEU A 338 -19.67 12.44 0.85
CA LEU A 338 -18.95 13.65 0.43
C LEU A 338 -19.65 14.93 0.89
N VAL A 339 -20.94 15.07 0.60
CA VAL A 339 -21.71 16.24 1.02
C VAL A 339 -21.78 16.37 2.54
N ARG A 340 -22.03 15.25 3.26
CA ARG A 340 -22.01 15.22 4.73
C ARG A 340 -20.67 15.67 5.28
N PHE A 341 -19.55 15.21 4.71
CA PHE A 341 -18.21 15.61 5.15
C PHE A 341 -17.99 17.12 5.06
N TYR A 342 -18.32 17.73 3.91
CA TYR A 342 -18.13 19.17 3.74
C TYR A 342 -19.09 20.03 4.55
N ASN A 343 -20.28 19.52 4.88
CA ASN A 343 -21.21 20.19 5.79
C ASN A 343 -20.75 20.10 7.25
N THR A 344 -20.14 18.99 7.63
CA THR A 344 -19.58 18.75 8.97
C THR A 344 -18.29 19.55 9.20
N GLY A 345 -17.43 19.60 8.18
CA GLY A 345 -16.10 20.22 8.25
C GLY A 345 -15.01 19.29 8.78
N ALA A 346 -13.82 19.38 8.19
CA ALA A 346 -12.67 18.51 8.51
C ALA A 346 -12.23 18.63 9.99
N GLN A 347 -12.39 19.79 10.60
CA GLN A 347 -11.94 20.06 11.97
C GLN A 347 -12.59 19.17 13.02
N GLN A 348 -13.82 18.70 12.79
CA GLN A 348 -14.49 17.79 13.70
C GLN A 348 -13.75 16.45 13.85
N PHE A 349 -13.06 15.99 12.84
CA PHE A 349 -12.35 14.70 12.85
C PHE A 349 -10.94 14.78 13.43
N MET A 350 -10.35 15.98 13.49
CA MET A 350 -8.93 16.14 13.83
C MET A 350 -8.53 15.62 15.22
N PRO A 351 -9.28 15.87 16.31
CA PRO A 351 -8.89 15.37 17.64
C PRO A 351 -8.80 13.84 17.66
N HIS A 352 -9.78 13.16 17.06
CA HIS A 352 -9.82 11.70 17.01
C HIS A 352 -8.76 11.12 16.06
N LEU A 353 -8.48 11.79 14.93
CA LEU A 353 -7.41 11.40 14.01
C LEU A 353 -6.05 11.33 14.69
N ARG A 354 -5.72 12.34 15.51
CA ARG A 354 -4.45 12.38 16.25
C ARG A 354 -4.34 11.25 17.25
N THR A 355 -5.40 10.99 18.02
CA THR A 355 -5.44 9.89 18.98
C THR A 355 -5.36 8.51 18.31
N GLU A 356 -6.12 8.31 17.21
CA GLU A 356 -6.10 7.03 16.49
C GLU A 356 -4.75 6.79 15.80
N LYS A 357 -4.12 7.83 15.26
CA LYS A 357 -2.80 7.78 14.62
C LYS A 357 -1.73 7.15 15.52
N GLU A 358 -1.77 7.41 16.83
CA GLU A 358 -0.80 6.87 17.79
C GLU A 358 -0.77 5.35 17.83
N LYS A 359 -1.88 4.70 17.48
CA LYS A 359 -1.98 3.23 17.45
C LYS A 359 -1.18 2.57 16.31
N TYR A 360 -0.67 3.37 15.40
CA TYR A 360 0.02 2.92 14.19
C TYR A 360 1.50 3.32 14.18
N GLY A 361 2.08 3.64 15.34
CA GLY A 361 3.50 3.94 15.48
C GLY A 361 4.39 2.75 15.16
N TRP A 362 5.67 3.01 14.91
CA TRP A 362 6.71 2.00 14.64
C TRP A 362 7.37 1.42 15.91
N HIS A 363 6.85 1.73 17.09
CA HIS A 363 7.31 1.24 18.40
C HIS A 363 6.48 0.06 18.90
#